data_15a9d6a31b6002569b58b237de745d96
#
_entry.id   15a9d6a31b6002569b58b237de745d96
#
_cell.length_a   1.000
_cell.length_b   1.000
_cell.length_c   1.000
_cell.angle_alpha   90.00
_cell.angle_beta   90.00
_cell.angle_gamma   90.00
#
_symmetry.space_group_name_H-M   'P 1'
#
loop_
_entity.id
_entity.type
_entity.pdbx_description
1 polymer ?
#
loop_
_entity_poly.entity_id
_entity_poly.type
_entity_poly.pdbx_seq_one_letter_code
_entity_poly.pdbx_strand_id
1 'polypeptide(L)'
;MATSTSLKNVQLESFQYCFLPVEMRMPLKFGGESVSHVNCLRVSAEVVDSRGQQATGWGETPLSVTWAWPSGTLSYEARFEAMVAFCKHAAQAFVEVNESGHPMEIGHVFLADRLPLILEAFNKSHSTEPMPYLAALIVVSAFDIAIHDAYG
;
A
#
# COMPACT_ATOMS: atom_id res chain seq x y z
N MET A 1 -9.66 2.95 -40.40
CA MET A 1 -9.68 1.80 -39.49
C MET A 1 -8.81 2.18 -38.30
N ALA A 2 -9.42 2.52 -37.16
CA ALA A 2 -8.69 2.79 -35.94
C ALA A 2 -8.20 1.45 -35.43
N THR A 3 -6.88 1.24 -35.41
CA THR A 3 -6.26 0.15 -34.66
C THR A 3 -6.59 0.36 -33.18
N SER A 4 -7.52 -0.43 -32.67
CA SER A 4 -7.73 -0.57 -31.24
C SER A 4 -6.39 -0.99 -30.65
N THR A 5 -5.72 -0.06 -29.98
CA THR A 5 -4.58 -0.38 -29.14
C THR A 5 -5.20 -1.19 -28.00
N SER A 6 -5.12 -2.52 -28.09
CA SER A 6 -5.46 -3.40 -26.98
C SER A 6 -4.61 -2.95 -25.79
N LEU A 7 -5.24 -2.35 -24.80
CA LEU A 7 -4.61 -2.08 -23.53
C LEU A 7 -4.03 -3.41 -23.05
N LYS A 8 -2.73 -3.44 -22.77
CA LYS A 8 -2.09 -4.64 -22.25
C LYS A 8 -2.64 -4.87 -20.85
N ASN A 9 -3.39 -5.92 -20.69
CA ASN A 9 -3.81 -6.33 -19.35
C ASN A 9 -2.65 -7.05 -18.65
N VAL A 10 -2.48 -6.78 -17.39
CA VAL A 10 -1.54 -7.48 -16.53
C VAL A 10 -2.29 -8.17 -15.39
N GLN A 11 -1.71 -9.24 -14.89
CA GLN A 11 -2.15 -9.94 -13.70
C GLN A 11 -1.04 -9.88 -12.67
N LEU A 12 -1.37 -9.56 -11.44
CA LEU A 12 -0.43 -9.57 -10.33
C LEU A 12 -0.11 -11.01 -9.94
N GLU A 13 1.18 -11.34 -9.83
CA GLU A 13 1.64 -12.65 -9.38
C GLU A 13 2.08 -12.62 -7.90
N SER A 14 2.91 -11.65 -7.54
CA SER A 14 3.45 -11.58 -6.17
C SER A 14 3.91 -10.17 -5.77
N PHE A 15 4.06 -9.99 -4.46
CA PHE A 15 4.76 -8.85 -3.86
C PHE A 15 5.90 -9.31 -2.95
N GLN A 16 6.96 -8.49 -2.94
CA GLN A 16 7.94 -8.47 -1.86
C GLN A 16 7.99 -7.06 -1.29
N TYR A 17 8.23 -6.92 0.01
CA TYR A 17 8.33 -5.59 0.62
C TYR A 17 9.29 -5.58 1.81
N CYS A 18 9.84 -4.40 2.08
CA CYS A 18 10.69 -4.13 3.23
C CYS A 18 10.45 -2.72 3.76
N PHE A 19 10.98 -2.44 4.93
CA PHE A 19 10.90 -1.13 5.57
C PHE A 19 12.30 -0.51 5.62
N LEU A 20 12.39 0.74 5.18
CA LEU A 20 13.63 1.50 5.12
C LEU A 20 13.54 2.68 6.09
N PRO A 21 14.35 2.72 7.15
CA PRO A 21 14.42 3.89 8.01
C PRO A 21 15.14 5.04 7.27
N VAL A 22 14.50 6.20 7.25
CA VAL A 22 15.03 7.43 6.64
C VAL A 22 15.09 8.53 7.70
N GLU A 23 16.28 9.06 7.92
CA GLU A 23 16.49 10.25 8.77
C GLU A 23 16.21 11.52 7.98
N MET A 24 15.48 12.44 8.57
CA MET A 24 15.21 13.75 7.97
C MET A 24 16.37 14.70 8.28
N ARG A 25 16.82 15.44 7.27
CA ARG A 25 17.83 16.50 7.45
C ARG A 25 17.41 17.59 8.41
N MET A 26 16.09 17.85 8.48
CA MET A 26 15.47 18.78 9.41
C MET A 26 14.21 18.15 9.98
N PRO A 27 14.00 18.20 11.30
CA PRO A 27 12.77 17.71 11.91
C PRO A 27 11.55 18.49 11.39
N LEU A 28 10.47 17.76 11.10
CA LEU A 28 9.18 18.33 10.76
C LEU A 28 8.29 18.39 12.01
N LYS A 29 7.60 19.51 12.21
CA LYS A 29 6.59 19.63 13.27
C LYS A 29 5.20 19.37 12.71
N PHE A 30 4.50 18.41 13.31
CA PHE A 30 3.08 18.14 13.08
C PHE A 30 2.32 18.36 14.39
N GLY A 31 1.66 19.53 14.53
CA GLY A 31 0.99 19.86 15.78
C GLY A 31 1.96 19.89 16.96
N GLY A 32 1.75 19.04 17.94
CA GLY A 32 2.60 18.88 19.13
C GLY A 32 3.77 17.91 18.98
N GLU A 33 3.85 17.17 17.87
CA GLU A 33 4.87 16.15 17.62
C GLU A 33 5.97 16.65 16.69
N SER A 34 7.21 16.21 16.93
CA SER A 34 8.37 16.45 16.06
C SER A 34 8.82 15.15 15.44
N VAL A 35 8.83 15.08 14.12
CA VAL A 35 9.23 13.90 13.33
C VAL A 35 10.62 14.14 12.78
N SER A 36 11.61 13.36 13.22
CA SER A 36 13.00 13.39 12.75
C SER A 36 13.36 12.21 11.86
N HIS A 37 12.55 11.16 11.84
CA HIS A 37 12.74 9.98 11.02
C HIS A 37 11.40 9.43 10.56
N VAL A 38 11.40 8.71 9.46
CA VAL A 38 10.23 8.01 8.93
C VAL A 38 10.69 6.65 8.38
N ASN A 39 9.85 5.63 8.51
CA ASN A 39 10.06 4.37 7.82
C ASN A 39 9.31 4.41 6.49
N CYS A 40 10.02 4.19 5.38
CA CYS A 40 9.41 4.03 4.07
C CYS A 40 9.09 2.55 3.83
N LEU A 41 7.87 2.28 3.40
CA LEU A 41 7.47 0.99 2.87
C LEU A 41 7.90 0.92 1.41
N ARG A 42 8.84 0.03 1.09
CA ARG A 42 9.25 -0.26 -0.29
C ARG A 42 8.71 -1.60 -0.72
N VAL A 43 8.08 -1.63 -1.88
CA VAL A 43 7.40 -2.80 -2.46
C VAL A 43 7.96 -3.07 -3.84
N SER A 44 8.16 -4.35 -4.19
CA SER A 44 8.27 -4.81 -5.57
C SER A 44 7.05 -5.66 -5.92
N ALA A 45 6.48 -5.44 -7.11
CA ALA A 45 5.40 -6.22 -7.69
C ALA A 45 5.91 -7.00 -8.89
N GLU A 46 5.55 -8.26 -8.98
CA GLU A 46 5.73 -9.07 -10.18
C GLU A 46 4.38 -9.21 -10.88
N VAL A 47 4.35 -8.84 -12.15
CA VAL A 47 3.16 -8.94 -12.99
C VAL A 47 3.45 -9.75 -14.24
N VAL A 48 2.40 -10.37 -14.82
CA VAL A 48 2.48 -11.10 -16.08
C VAL A 48 1.42 -10.56 -17.05
N ASP A 49 1.79 -10.38 -18.32
CA ASP A 49 0.86 -10.00 -19.38
C ASP A 49 0.16 -11.23 -20.00
N SER A 50 -0.83 -11.00 -20.87
CA SER A 50 -1.58 -12.04 -21.56
C SER A 50 -0.73 -12.91 -22.51
N ARG A 51 0.53 -12.53 -22.77
CA ARG A 51 1.49 -13.29 -23.58
C ARG A 51 2.49 -14.06 -22.73
N GLY A 52 2.36 -13.99 -21.38
CA GLY A 52 3.27 -14.62 -20.43
C GLY A 52 4.57 -13.84 -20.24
N GLN A 53 4.64 -12.58 -20.63
CA GLN A 53 5.81 -11.72 -20.36
C GLN A 53 5.69 -11.19 -18.95
N GLN A 54 6.74 -11.36 -18.17
CA GLN A 54 6.84 -10.89 -16.79
C GLN A 54 7.56 -9.56 -16.72
N ALA A 55 7.14 -8.73 -15.77
CA ALA A 55 7.80 -7.49 -15.42
C ALA A 55 7.78 -7.27 -13.90
N THR A 56 8.80 -6.59 -13.41
CA THR A 56 8.90 -6.20 -11.99
C THR A 56 8.85 -4.68 -11.89
N GLY A 57 7.97 -4.17 -11.05
CA GLY A 57 7.88 -2.74 -10.75
C GLY A 57 8.10 -2.44 -9.28
N TRP A 58 8.39 -1.19 -8.97
CA TRP A 58 8.72 -0.72 -7.63
C TRP A 58 7.82 0.41 -7.18
N GLY A 59 7.43 0.36 -5.91
CA GLY A 59 6.70 1.43 -5.25
C GLY A 59 7.30 1.73 -3.89
N GLU A 60 7.23 2.99 -3.47
CA GLU A 60 7.69 3.39 -2.14
C GLU A 60 6.80 4.48 -1.58
N THR A 61 6.46 4.37 -0.30
CA THR A 61 5.68 5.37 0.43
C THR A 61 6.20 5.50 1.85
N PRO A 62 6.46 6.71 2.33
CA PRO A 62 6.75 6.93 3.74
C PRO A 62 5.50 6.65 4.58
N LEU A 63 5.64 5.80 5.61
CA LEU A 63 4.58 5.53 6.57
C LEU A 63 4.46 6.73 7.53
N SER A 64 3.75 7.76 7.10
CA SER A 64 3.57 9.02 7.84
C SER A 64 2.58 8.84 8.99
N VAL A 65 2.97 8.07 10.02
CA VAL A 65 2.12 7.63 11.12
C VAL A 65 1.42 8.79 11.81
N THR A 66 2.17 9.82 12.19
CA THR A 66 1.65 10.99 12.92
C THR A 66 0.57 11.73 12.13
N TRP A 67 0.77 11.84 10.80
CA TRP A 67 -0.18 12.52 9.93
C TRP A 67 -1.39 11.63 9.58
N ALA A 68 -1.13 10.37 9.29
CA ALA A 68 -2.16 9.43 8.82
C ALA A 68 -3.08 8.93 9.94
N TRP A 69 -2.55 8.87 11.15
CA TRP A 69 -3.24 8.35 12.32
C TRP A 69 -2.96 9.21 13.56
N PRO A 70 -3.51 10.42 13.61
CA PRO A 70 -3.41 11.22 14.83
C PRO A 70 -4.16 10.52 15.96
N SER A 71 -3.49 10.31 17.10
CA SER A 71 -4.07 9.66 18.28
C SER A 71 -3.56 10.31 19.55
N GLY A 72 -4.47 10.49 20.52
CA GLY A 72 -4.13 10.91 21.86
C GLY A 72 -3.97 9.75 22.86
N THR A 73 -4.26 8.50 22.42
CA THR A 73 -4.29 7.31 23.26
C THR A 73 -3.23 6.28 22.89
N LEU A 74 -2.94 6.12 21.59
CA LEU A 74 -1.93 5.19 21.11
C LEU A 74 -0.57 5.87 20.95
N SER A 75 0.50 5.18 21.36
CA SER A 75 1.87 5.63 21.08
C SER A 75 2.18 5.60 19.57
N TYR A 76 3.23 6.30 19.15
CA TYR A 76 3.72 6.23 17.77
C TYR A 76 4.08 4.79 17.38
N GLU A 77 4.78 4.08 18.25
CA GLU A 77 5.24 2.70 18.03
C GLU A 77 4.06 1.76 17.81
N ALA A 78 3.02 1.83 18.64
CA ALA A 78 1.84 0.98 18.51
C ALA A 78 1.11 1.21 17.16
N ARG A 79 0.98 2.47 16.74
CA ARG A 79 0.39 2.83 15.44
C ARG A 79 1.26 2.36 14.27
N PHE A 80 2.58 2.54 14.37
CA PHE A 80 3.53 2.07 13.37
C PHE A 80 3.49 0.55 13.22
N GLU A 81 3.55 -0.19 14.32
CA GLU A 81 3.47 -1.66 14.31
C GLU A 81 2.15 -2.16 13.70
N ALA A 82 1.04 -1.48 13.97
CA ALA A 82 -0.24 -1.80 13.36
C ALA A 82 -0.22 -1.57 11.84
N MET A 83 0.37 -0.46 11.35
CA MET A 83 0.53 -0.22 9.91
C MET A 83 1.45 -1.26 9.25
N VAL A 84 2.53 -1.66 9.92
CA VAL A 84 3.42 -2.75 9.48
C VAL A 84 2.65 -4.08 9.39
N ALA A 85 1.87 -4.42 10.40
CA ALA A 85 1.04 -5.62 10.38
C ALA A 85 0.00 -5.59 9.26
N PHE A 86 -0.59 -4.42 8.99
CA PHE A 86 -1.57 -4.26 7.91
C PHE A 86 -0.99 -4.47 6.51
N CYS A 87 0.31 -4.22 6.30
CA CYS A 87 0.97 -4.47 5.01
C CYS A 87 0.79 -5.91 4.52
N LYS A 88 0.84 -6.89 5.45
CA LYS A 88 0.62 -8.30 5.10
C LYS A 88 -0.79 -8.56 4.60
N HIS A 89 -1.80 -7.97 5.25
CA HIS A 89 -3.20 -8.10 4.83
C HIS A 89 -3.44 -7.44 3.47
N ALA A 90 -2.84 -6.26 3.25
CA ALA A 90 -2.94 -5.56 1.97
C ALA A 90 -2.31 -6.38 0.83
N ALA A 91 -1.09 -6.89 1.02
CA ALA A 91 -0.40 -7.71 0.03
C ALA A 91 -1.20 -8.97 -0.35
N GLN A 92 -1.72 -9.69 0.65
CA GLN A 92 -2.53 -10.89 0.43
C GLN A 92 -3.82 -10.56 -0.32
N ALA A 93 -4.53 -9.52 0.10
CA ALA A 93 -5.80 -9.14 -0.52
C ALA A 93 -5.64 -8.69 -1.98
N PHE A 94 -4.53 -8.01 -2.33
CA PHE A 94 -4.24 -7.66 -3.73
C PHE A 94 -4.03 -8.90 -4.60
N VAL A 95 -3.25 -9.88 -4.11
CA VAL A 95 -3.02 -11.14 -4.85
C VAL A 95 -4.31 -11.93 -5.00
N GLU A 96 -5.19 -11.90 -3.98
CA GLU A 96 -6.49 -12.56 -3.99
C GLU A 96 -7.50 -11.92 -4.95
N VAL A 97 -7.31 -10.68 -5.38
CA VAL A 97 -8.13 -10.07 -6.44
C VAL A 97 -8.06 -10.93 -7.69
N ASN A 98 -6.86 -11.42 -8.05
CA ASN A 98 -6.62 -12.37 -9.14
C ASN A 98 -7.28 -12.00 -10.46
N GLU A 99 -7.46 -10.69 -10.72
CA GLU A 99 -8.02 -10.17 -11.96
C GLU A 99 -6.91 -9.70 -12.90
N SER A 100 -7.14 -9.90 -14.20
CA SER A 100 -6.29 -9.36 -15.25
C SER A 100 -6.92 -8.08 -15.79
N GLY A 101 -6.20 -6.97 -15.72
CA GLY A 101 -6.71 -5.67 -16.14
C GLY A 101 -5.62 -4.62 -16.27
N HIS A 102 -6.03 -3.40 -16.56
CA HIS A 102 -5.17 -2.24 -16.41
C HIS A 102 -4.92 -1.98 -14.91
N PRO A 103 -3.73 -1.53 -14.48
CA PRO A 103 -3.46 -1.23 -13.06
C PRO A 103 -4.52 -0.36 -12.39
N MET A 104 -5.07 0.64 -13.08
CA MET A 104 -6.16 1.46 -12.54
C MET A 104 -7.44 0.66 -12.25
N GLU A 105 -7.74 -0.37 -13.05
CA GLU A 105 -8.90 -1.24 -12.82
C GLU A 105 -8.66 -2.14 -11.61
N ILE A 106 -7.46 -2.74 -11.53
CA ILE A 106 -7.03 -3.56 -10.39
C ILE A 106 -7.08 -2.75 -9.10
N GLY A 107 -6.49 -1.55 -9.10
CA GLY A 107 -6.51 -0.63 -7.95
C GLY A 107 -7.93 -0.20 -7.57
N HIS A 108 -8.79 0.09 -8.56
CA HIS A 108 -10.18 0.47 -8.31
C HIS A 108 -10.97 -0.65 -7.64
N VAL A 109 -10.89 -1.88 -8.17
CA VAL A 109 -11.56 -3.06 -7.55
C VAL A 109 -11.04 -3.30 -6.15
N PHE A 110 -9.73 -3.21 -5.94
CA PHE A 110 -9.15 -3.35 -4.61
C PHE A 110 -9.69 -2.32 -3.63
N LEU A 111 -9.67 -1.03 -3.99
CA LEU A 111 -10.13 0.05 -3.12
C LEU A 111 -11.63 -0.01 -2.83
N ALA A 112 -12.45 -0.40 -3.81
CA ALA A 112 -13.91 -0.45 -3.67
C ALA A 112 -14.37 -1.68 -2.88
N ASP A 113 -13.81 -2.85 -3.18
CA ASP A 113 -14.38 -4.13 -2.74
C ASP A 113 -13.55 -4.83 -1.66
N ARG A 114 -12.21 -4.63 -1.64
CA ARG A 114 -11.32 -5.36 -0.75
C ARG A 114 -10.85 -4.56 0.45
N LEU A 115 -10.37 -3.35 0.24
CA LEU A 115 -9.82 -2.53 1.30
C LEU A 115 -10.78 -2.29 2.48
N PRO A 116 -12.07 -1.96 2.27
CA PRO A 116 -12.99 -1.80 3.39
C PRO A 116 -13.14 -3.06 4.24
N LEU A 117 -13.20 -4.22 3.59
CA LEU A 117 -13.38 -5.51 4.27
C LEU A 117 -12.16 -5.90 5.11
N ILE A 118 -10.96 -5.79 4.54
CA ILE A 118 -9.73 -6.15 5.28
C ILE A 118 -9.45 -5.16 6.41
N LEU A 119 -9.76 -3.87 6.23
CA LEU A 119 -9.61 -2.87 7.27
C LEU A 119 -10.58 -3.10 8.43
N GLU A 120 -11.84 -3.41 8.13
CA GLU A 120 -12.83 -3.75 9.15
C GLU A 120 -12.42 -5.00 9.93
N ALA A 121 -11.99 -6.06 9.24
CA ALA A 121 -11.52 -7.29 9.87
C ALA A 121 -10.27 -7.05 10.75
N PHE A 122 -9.32 -6.27 10.24
CA PHE A 122 -8.12 -5.88 10.97
C PHE A 122 -8.46 -5.11 12.25
N ASN A 123 -9.32 -4.11 12.15
CA ASN A 123 -9.73 -3.29 13.29
C ASN A 123 -10.49 -4.06 14.37
N LYS A 124 -11.22 -5.12 14.00
CA LYS A 124 -11.87 -6.01 14.98
C LYS A 124 -10.88 -6.83 15.82
N SER A 125 -9.68 -7.07 15.29
CA SER A 125 -8.71 -7.99 15.91
C SER A 125 -7.48 -7.30 16.55
N HIS A 126 -7.20 -6.03 16.25
CA HIS A 126 -5.86 -5.49 16.51
C HIS A 126 -5.76 -4.29 17.44
N SER A 127 -6.82 -3.57 17.80
CA SER A 127 -6.61 -2.44 18.71
C SER A 127 -7.85 -1.91 19.41
N THR A 128 -7.59 -1.17 20.52
CA THR A 128 -8.59 -0.39 21.25
C THR A 128 -9.02 0.87 20.47
N GLU A 129 -8.20 1.34 19.53
CA GLU A 129 -8.50 2.46 18.63
C GLU A 129 -8.32 1.97 17.19
N PRO A 130 -9.37 2.07 16.35
CA PRO A 130 -9.32 1.55 14.99
C PRO A 130 -8.35 2.35 14.11
N MET A 131 -7.63 1.64 13.25
CA MET A 131 -6.81 2.27 12.19
C MET A 131 -7.70 3.09 11.26
N PRO A 132 -7.41 4.39 11.05
CA PRO A 132 -8.15 5.21 10.10
C PRO A 132 -7.98 4.72 8.66
N TYR A 133 -8.99 4.97 7.83
CA TYR A 133 -8.92 4.67 6.39
C TYR A 133 -7.73 5.32 5.69
N LEU A 134 -7.35 6.55 6.09
CA LEU A 134 -6.19 7.25 5.56
C LEU A 134 -4.87 6.49 5.82
N ALA A 135 -4.71 5.91 7.02
CA ALA A 135 -3.52 5.10 7.34
C ALA A 135 -3.46 3.84 6.48
N ALA A 136 -4.61 3.18 6.25
CA ALA A 136 -4.70 2.06 5.34
C ALA A 136 -4.37 2.44 3.89
N LEU A 137 -4.84 3.60 3.40
CA LEU A 137 -4.52 4.11 2.06
C LEU A 137 -3.02 4.37 1.88
N ILE A 138 -2.34 4.90 2.90
CA ILE A 138 -0.88 5.11 2.86
C ILE A 138 -0.15 3.78 2.68
N VAL A 139 -0.53 2.75 3.42
CA VAL A 139 0.04 1.41 3.25
C VAL A 139 -0.21 0.91 1.83
N VAL A 140 -1.43 0.98 1.36
CA VAL A 140 -1.85 0.46 0.05
C VAL A 140 -1.15 1.16 -1.10
N SER A 141 -0.84 2.46 -0.96
CA SER A 141 -0.26 3.26 -2.04
C SER A 141 1.06 2.71 -2.58
N ALA A 142 1.93 2.15 -1.73
CA ALA A 142 3.20 1.57 -2.19
C ALA A 142 2.99 0.32 -3.06
N PHE A 143 1.98 -0.49 -2.77
CA PHE A 143 1.60 -1.66 -3.57
C PHE A 143 1.02 -1.25 -4.92
N ASP A 144 0.11 -0.28 -4.92
CA ASP A 144 -0.51 0.26 -6.13
C ASP A 144 0.52 0.88 -7.07
N ILE A 145 1.44 1.71 -6.54
CA ILE A 145 2.54 2.30 -7.31
C ILE A 145 3.40 1.21 -7.96
N ALA A 146 3.72 0.13 -7.23
CA ALA A 146 4.55 -0.95 -7.76
C ALA A 146 3.90 -1.68 -8.94
N ILE A 147 2.57 -1.88 -8.92
CA ILE A 147 1.82 -2.47 -10.05
C ILE A 147 1.86 -1.53 -11.25
N HIS A 148 1.67 -0.22 -11.03
CA HIS A 148 1.73 0.79 -12.08
C HIS A 148 3.11 0.88 -12.73
N ASP A 149 4.19 0.82 -11.93
CA ASP A 149 5.56 0.84 -12.42
C ASP A 149 5.90 -0.43 -13.23
N ALA A 150 5.41 -1.58 -12.79
CA ALA A 150 5.57 -2.83 -13.54
C ALA A 150 4.84 -2.84 -14.90
N TYR A 151 3.79 -2.05 -15.02
CA TYR A 151 2.98 -1.94 -16.24
C TYR A 151 3.63 -1.05 -17.31
N GLY A 152 4.33 0.03 -16.92
CA GLY A 152 4.94 1.05 -17.81
C GLY A 152 6.21 0.59 -18.45
#